data_c1475d1525f12505cddd62b32013b77f
#
_entry.id   c1475d1525f12505cddd62b32013b77f
#
_cell.length_a   1.000
_cell.length_b   1.000
_cell.length_c   1.000
_cell.angle_alpha   90.00
_cell.angle_beta   90.00
_cell.angle_gamma   90.00
#
_symmetry.space_group_name_H-M   'P 1'
#
loop_
_entity.id
_entity.type
_entity.pdbx_description
1 polymer ?
#
loop_
_entity_poly.entity_id
_entity_poly.type
_entity_poly.pdbx_seq_one_letter_code
_entity_poly.pdbx_strand_id
1 'polypeptide(L)'
;IALDAHGLAHVRAGSALDAFRAQGWNAARDRLWQIDLWRKRGLGRLAEDFGPGYLAQDRAARLLLYRGEMGPEWAAYAPDAEAICEAFTQGINAYVAGIEAGDLPLPREFELMGTRPARWAAEDVVRIRSHALVKNAVSELVRARLLREAGPEADALRQPLEPPVARPAPEAAPDLPLEAVDALRLGTAGVAFPPERLAAALE
;
A
#
# COMPACT_ATOMS: atom_id res chain seq x y z
N ILE A 1 -4.43 3.67 -25.64
CA ILE A 1 -4.84 4.63 -24.61
C ILE A 1 -4.88 5.99 -25.26
N ALA A 2 -5.98 6.69 -25.18
CA ALA A 2 -6.13 8.09 -25.62
C ALA A 2 -6.43 8.96 -24.39
N LEU A 3 -5.96 10.20 -24.39
CA LEU A 3 -6.31 11.18 -23.38
C LEU A 3 -7.30 12.16 -23.98
N ASP A 4 -8.33 12.52 -23.22
CA ASP A 4 -9.23 13.59 -23.60
C ASP A 4 -8.71 14.98 -23.16
N ALA A 5 -9.49 16.01 -23.42
CA ALA A 5 -9.14 17.40 -23.09
C ALA A 5 -9.02 17.65 -21.57
N HIS A 6 -9.55 16.77 -20.75
CA HIS A 6 -9.48 16.83 -19.28
C HIS A 6 -8.37 15.93 -18.70
N GLY A 7 -7.58 15.27 -19.55
CA GLY A 7 -6.53 14.35 -19.14
C GLY A 7 -7.05 12.97 -18.71
N LEU A 8 -8.31 12.63 -18.94
CA LEU A 8 -8.86 11.32 -18.64
C LEU A 8 -8.39 10.30 -19.65
N ALA A 9 -7.94 9.14 -19.16
CA ALA A 9 -7.47 8.05 -19.99
C ALA A 9 -8.64 7.18 -20.48
N HIS A 10 -8.78 7.07 -21.80
CA HIS A 10 -9.72 6.18 -22.46
C HIS A 10 -8.98 4.95 -22.97
N VAL A 11 -9.27 3.79 -22.40
CA VAL A 11 -8.67 2.52 -22.79
C VAL A 11 -9.63 1.76 -23.69
N ARG A 12 -9.17 1.41 -24.90
CA ARG A 12 -9.83 0.45 -25.79
C ARG A 12 -8.90 -0.73 -25.97
N ALA A 13 -9.38 -1.93 -25.70
CA ALA A 13 -8.60 -3.16 -25.70
C ALA A 13 -9.37 -4.31 -26.37
N GLY A 14 -8.65 -5.28 -26.90
CA GLY A 14 -9.22 -6.46 -27.53
C GLY A 14 -9.69 -7.52 -26.53
N SER A 15 -9.20 -7.47 -25.30
CA SER A 15 -9.55 -8.37 -24.21
C SER A 15 -9.55 -7.66 -22.86
N ALA A 16 -10.15 -8.28 -21.84
CA ALA A 16 -10.09 -7.77 -20.46
C ALA A 16 -8.65 -7.67 -19.95
N LEU A 17 -7.81 -8.68 -20.20
CA LEU A 17 -6.41 -8.68 -19.77
C LEU A 17 -5.60 -7.58 -20.45
N ASP A 18 -5.86 -7.28 -21.74
CA ASP A 18 -5.23 -6.15 -22.41
C ASP A 18 -5.67 -4.82 -21.81
N ALA A 19 -6.93 -4.71 -21.36
CA ALA A 19 -7.40 -3.52 -20.66
C ALA A 19 -6.67 -3.33 -19.33
N PHE A 20 -6.49 -4.39 -18.53
CA PHE A 20 -5.72 -4.33 -17.28
C PHE A 20 -4.23 -4.04 -17.50
N ARG A 21 -3.64 -4.60 -18.56
CA ARG A 21 -2.26 -4.25 -18.97
C ARG A 21 -2.14 -2.78 -19.32
N ALA A 22 -3.07 -2.26 -20.11
CA ALA A 22 -3.10 -0.85 -20.44
C ALA A 22 -3.33 0.05 -19.22
N GLN A 23 -4.17 -0.38 -18.28
CA GLN A 23 -4.39 0.30 -17.01
C GLN A 23 -3.10 0.36 -16.18
N GLY A 24 -2.36 -0.74 -16.05
CA GLY A 24 -1.09 -0.78 -15.34
C GLY A 24 -0.04 0.15 -15.96
N TRP A 25 0.07 0.15 -17.30
CA TRP A 25 0.94 1.06 -18.04
C TRP A 25 0.55 2.53 -17.80
N ASN A 26 -0.76 2.83 -17.84
CA ASN A 26 -1.27 4.17 -17.59
C ASN A 26 -1.01 4.63 -16.14
N ALA A 27 -1.21 3.73 -15.16
CA ALA A 27 -0.91 4.03 -13.76
C ALA A 27 0.58 4.37 -13.56
N ALA A 28 1.48 3.63 -14.22
CA ALA A 28 2.91 3.92 -14.20
C ALA A 28 3.22 5.26 -14.89
N ARG A 29 2.64 5.53 -16.06
CA ARG A 29 2.84 6.81 -16.76
C ARG A 29 2.49 8.01 -15.88
N ASP A 30 1.39 7.93 -15.16
CA ASP A 30 0.84 9.06 -14.42
C ASP A 30 1.35 9.14 -12.97
N ARG A 31 1.73 8.01 -12.36
CA ARG A 31 1.94 7.90 -10.91
C ARG A 31 3.06 6.95 -10.50
N LEU A 32 4.06 6.68 -11.35
CA LEU A 32 5.08 5.66 -11.08
C LEU A 32 5.77 5.84 -9.72
N TRP A 33 6.16 7.07 -9.38
CA TRP A 33 6.76 7.37 -8.09
C TRP A 33 5.85 6.97 -6.92
N GLN A 34 4.58 7.35 -6.97
CA GLN A 34 3.64 7.07 -5.89
C GLN A 34 3.40 5.58 -5.71
N ILE A 35 3.18 4.85 -6.81
CA ILE A 35 2.90 3.41 -6.72
C ILE A 35 4.14 2.62 -6.31
N ASP A 36 5.33 2.99 -6.78
CA ASP A 36 6.59 2.35 -6.39
C ASP A 36 6.90 2.60 -4.89
N LEU A 37 6.71 3.83 -4.43
CA LEU A 37 6.87 4.17 -3.02
C LEU A 37 5.89 3.39 -2.13
N TRP A 38 4.63 3.25 -2.57
CA TRP A 38 3.62 2.48 -1.85
C TRP A 38 3.93 0.99 -1.82
N ARG A 39 4.43 0.46 -2.93
CA ARG A 39 4.90 -0.91 -3.00
C ARG A 39 6.05 -1.15 -2.03
N LYS A 40 7.09 -0.32 -2.06
CA LYS A 40 8.24 -0.44 -1.15
C LYS A 40 7.83 -0.32 0.32
N ARG A 41 6.97 0.66 0.64
CA ARG A 41 6.39 0.79 1.98
C ARG A 41 5.65 -0.47 2.40
N GLY A 42 4.76 -0.98 1.56
CA GLY A 42 3.94 -2.15 1.86
C GLY A 42 4.77 -3.42 2.03
N LEU A 43 5.83 -3.58 1.25
CA LEU A 43 6.77 -4.69 1.35
C LEU A 43 7.79 -4.54 2.49
N GLY A 44 7.85 -3.38 3.17
CA GLY A 44 8.86 -3.07 4.17
C GLY A 44 10.27 -3.00 3.57
N ARG A 45 10.43 -2.22 2.50
CA ARG A 45 11.66 -2.06 1.71
C ARG A 45 12.09 -0.61 1.52
N LEU A 46 11.58 0.31 2.33
CA LEU A 46 11.94 1.74 2.22
C LEU A 46 13.42 1.98 2.51
N ALA A 47 14.01 1.24 3.46
CA ALA A 47 15.39 1.40 3.84
C ALA A 47 16.38 1.05 2.72
N GLU A 48 15.98 0.26 1.73
CA GLU A 48 16.81 -0.08 0.56
C GLU A 48 17.15 1.18 -0.25
N ASP A 49 16.19 2.09 -0.40
CA ASP A 49 16.35 3.31 -1.19
C ASP A 49 16.67 4.55 -0.33
N PHE A 50 16.12 4.61 0.88
CA PHE A 50 16.11 5.83 1.68
C PHE A 50 17.00 5.75 2.93
N GLY A 51 17.62 4.60 3.17
CA GLY A 51 18.61 4.41 4.22
C GLY A 51 18.04 3.94 5.57
N PRO A 52 18.93 3.79 6.59
CA PRO A 52 18.63 3.07 7.82
C PRO A 52 17.56 3.73 8.70
N GLY A 53 17.25 5.01 8.50
CA GLY A 53 16.18 5.71 9.21
C GLY A 53 14.79 5.08 9.03
N TYR A 54 14.58 4.30 7.97
CA TYR A 54 13.31 3.62 7.68
C TYR A 54 13.25 2.18 8.19
N LEU A 55 14.30 1.63 8.80
CA LEU A 55 14.33 0.24 9.26
C LEU A 55 13.21 -0.09 10.26
N ALA A 56 12.88 0.83 11.17
CA ALA A 56 11.81 0.63 12.14
C ALA A 56 10.44 0.54 11.44
N GLN A 57 10.20 1.41 10.45
CA GLN A 57 8.97 1.39 9.65
C GLN A 57 8.88 0.11 8.79
N ASP A 58 9.97 -0.30 8.16
CA ASP A 58 10.03 -1.53 7.37
C ASP A 58 9.75 -2.78 8.21
N ARG A 59 10.33 -2.85 9.41
CA ARG A 59 10.04 -3.94 10.36
C ARG A 59 8.57 -3.97 10.74
N ALA A 60 7.99 -2.82 11.06
CA ALA A 60 6.59 -2.68 11.41
C ALA A 60 5.67 -3.05 10.22
N ALA A 61 6.00 -2.61 9.01
CA ALA A 61 5.26 -2.98 7.80
C ALA A 61 5.26 -4.49 7.55
N ARG A 62 6.39 -5.16 7.80
CA ARG A 62 6.52 -6.62 7.64
C ARG A 62 5.70 -7.43 8.66
N LEU A 63 5.26 -6.85 9.76
CA LEU A 63 4.30 -7.51 10.67
C LEU A 63 2.92 -7.67 10.01
N LEU A 64 2.56 -6.76 9.11
CA LEU A 64 1.28 -6.73 8.42
C LEU A 64 1.33 -7.38 7.02
N LEU A 65 2.53 -7.69 6.56
CA LEU A 65 2.74 -8.25 5.23
C LEU A 65 2.29 -9.71 5.18
N TYR A 66 1.41 -10.04 4.23
CA TYR A 66 1.12 -11.43 3.92
C TYR A 66 2.36 -12.13 3.35
N ARG A 67 2.81 -13.18 4.02
CA ARG A 67 4.02 -13.97 3.68
C ARG A 67 3.73 -15.43 3.37
N GLY A 68 2.43 -15.78 3.30
CA GLY A 68 1.99 -17.11 2.93
C GLY A 68 2.19 -17.43 1.46
N GLU A 69 1.88 -18.65 1.09
CA GLU A 69 1.85 -19.11 -0.30
C GLU A 69 0.72 -18.44 -1.06
N MET A 70 0.98 -18.06 -2.30
CA MET A 70 0.01 -17.33 -3.11
C MET A 70 -1.07 -18.21 -3.73
N GLY A 71 -0.82 -19.51 -3.90
CA GLY A 71 -1.84 -20.42 -4.45
C GLY A 71 -3.16 -20.39 -3.68
N PRO A 72 -3.17 -20.67 -2.35
CA PRO A 72 -4.38 -20.53 -1.53
C PRO A 72 -4.97 -19.12 -1.51
N GLU A 73 -4.12 -18.10 -1.57
CA GLU A 73 -4.55 -16.70 -1.62
C GLU A 73 -5.29 -16.40 -2.92
N TRP A 74 -4.71 -16.77 -4.07
CA TRP A 74 -5.38 -16.61 -5.37
C TRP A 74 -6.72 -17.35 -5.45
N ALA A 75 -6.78 -18.56 -4.89
CA ALA A 75 -8.01 -19.34 -4.86
C ALA A 75 -9.15 -18.71 -4.04
N ALA A 76 -8.82 -17.81 -3.11
CA ALA A 76 -9.80 -17.07 -2.30
C ALA A 76 -10.40 -15.85 -3.01
N TYR A 77 -9.82 -15.44 -4.15
CA TYR A 77 -10.33 -14.35 -4.98
C TYR A 77 -11.18 -14.87 -6.15
N ALA A 78 -11.45 -14.01 -7.11
CA ALA A 78 -12.08 -14.42 -8.36
C ALA A 78 -11.13 -15.34 -9.18
N PRO A 79 -11.68 -16.28 -9.98
CA PRO A 79 -10.86 -17.23 -10.75
C PRO A 79 -9.84 -16.60 -11.71
N ASP A 80 -10.05 -15.34 -12.11
CA ASP A 80 -9.20 -14.57 -13.01
C ASP A 80 -8.31 -13.55 -12.29
N ALA A 81 -8.33 -13.49 -10.94
CA ALA A 81 -7.63 -12.48 -10.15
C ALA A 81 -6.11 -12.49 -10.37
N GLU A 82 -5.51 -13.70 -10.42
CA GLU A 82 -4.07 -13.84 -10.69
C GLU A 82 -3.72 -13.29 -12.07
N ALA A 83 -4.44 -13.71 -13.10
CA ALA A 83 -4.20 -13.26 -14.48
C ALA A 83 -4.41 -11.74 -14.64
N ILE A 84 -5.37 -11.16 -13.93
CA ILE A 84 -5.59 -9.70 -13.87
C ILE A 84 -4.40 -8.99 -13.23
N CYS A 85 -3.91 -9.46 -12.09
CA CYS A 85 -2.75 -8.88 -11.41
C CYS A 85 -1.48 -9.01 -12.25
N GLU A 86 -1.29 -10.15 -12.92
CA GLU A 86 -0.18 -10.33 -13.88
C GLU A 86 -0.25 -9.33 -15.04
N ALA A 87 -1.42 -9.19 -15.67
CA ALA A 87 -1.59 -8.27 -16.78
C ALA A 87 -1.34 -6.82 -16.32
N PHE A 88 -1.86 -6.42 -15.17
CA PHE A 88 -1.65 -5.10 -14.60
C PHE A 88 -0.17 -4.81 -14.33
N THR A 89 0.54 -5.73 -13.67
CA THR A 89 1.96 -5.57 -13.37
C THR A 89 2.85 -5.64 -14.60
N GLN A 90 2.48 -6.43 -15.61
CA GLN A 90 3.13 -6.40 -16.93
C GLN A 90 3.04 -5.01 -17.57
N GLY A 91 1.90 -4.32 -17.42
CA GLY A 91 1.75 -2.94 -17.89
C GLY A 91 2.69 -1.97 -17.19
N ILE A 92 2.77 -2.04 -15.86
CA ILE A 92 3.72 -1.23 -15.07
C ILE A 92 5.15 -1.53 -15.52
N ASN A 93 5.50 -2.80 -15.61
CA ASN A 93 6.85 -3.25 -15.96
C ASN A 93 7.25 -2.87 -17.38
N ALA A 94 6.29 -2.79 -18.32
CA ALA A 94 6.56 -2.29 -19.67
C ALA A 94 6.95 -0.81 -19.65
N TYR A 95 6.31 0.00 -18.81
CA TYR A 95 6.69 1.40 -18.63
C TYR A 95 8.08 1.53 -17.99
N VAL A 96 8.37 0.77 -16.94
CA VAL A 96 9.70 0.73 -16.29
C VAL A 96 10.77 0.30 -17.30
N ALA A 97 10.49 -0.71 -18.13
CA ALA A 97 11.41 -1.14 -19.18
C ALA A 97 11.72 -0.02 -20.20
N GLY A 98 10.72 0.77 -20.57
CA GLY A 98 10.92 1.93 -21.46
C GLY A 98 11.84 2.99 -20.82
N ILE A 99 11.76 3.21 -19.51
CA ILE A 99 12.69 4.09 -18.78
C ILE A 99 14.11 3.50 -18.78
N GLU A 100 14.25 2.20 -18.51
CA GLU A 100 15.53 1.51 -18.49
C GLU A 100 16.23 1.55 -19.87
N ALA A 101 15.44 1.47 -20.95
CA ALA A 101 15.93 1.58 -22.32
C ALA A 101 16.24 3.03 -22.75
N GLY A 102 15.80 4.03 -21.99
CA GLY A 102 15.94 5.44 -22.35
C GLY A 102 14.86 5.94 -23.31
N ASP A 103 13.84 5.13 -23.63
CA ASP A 103 12.72 5.50 -24.50
C ASP A 103 11.68 6.38 -23.79
N LEU A 104 11.62 6.31 -22.48
CA LEU A 104 10.70 7.06 -21.64
C LEU A 104 11.47 7.85 -20.56
N PRO A 105 10.99 9.05 -20.20
CA PRO A 105 11.63 9.86 -19.18
C PRO A 105 11.48 9.22 -17.80
N LEU A 106 12.54 9.30 -16.99
CA LEU A 106 12.44 9.00 -15.55
C LEU A 106 11.61 10.08 -14.87
N PRO A 107 10.59 9.75 -14.05
CA PRO A 107 9.89 10.76 -13.26
C PRO A 107 10.85 11.52 -12.35
N ARG A 108 10.66 12.85 -12.27
CA ARG A 108 11.55 13.77 -11.58
C ARG A 108 11.80 13.40 -10.11
N GLU A 109 10.81 12.84 -9.44
CA GLU A 109 10.93 12.44 -8.04
C GLU A 109 12.02 11.38 -7.84
N PHE A 110 12.20 10.45 -8.77
CA PHE A 110 13.29 9.49 -8.70
C PHE A 110 14.66 10.15 -8.85
N GLU A 111 14.79 11.15 -9.74
CA GLU A 111 16.02 11.93 -9.91
C GLU A 111 16.37 12.68 -8.63
N LEU A 112 15.39 13.42 -8.07
CA LEU A 112 15.54 14.21 -6.84
C LEU A 112 15.92 13.35 -5.64
N MET A 113 15.38 12.14 -5.55
CA MET A 113 15.63 11.22 -4.44
C MET A 113 16.82 10.28 -4.68
N GLY A 114 17.43 10.33 -5.88
CA GLY A 114 18.55 9.49 -6.24
C GLY A 114 18.22 8.00 -6.31
N THR A 115 16.97 7.66 -6.66
CA THR A 115 16.47 6.29 -6.68
C THR A 115 16.00 5.86 -8.08
N ARG A 116 15.59 4.63 -8.23
CA ARG A 116 15.04 4.08 -9.47
C ARG A 116 13.77 3.28 -9.21
N PRO A 117 12.83 3.25 -10.18
CA PRO A 117 11.65 2.41 -10.07
C PRO A 117 12.04 0.94 -10.09
N ALA A 118 11.36 0.14 -9.30
CA ALA A 118 11.54 -1.32 -9.29
C ALA A 118 10.46 -2.01 -10.12
N ARG A 119 10.77 -3.19 -10.63
CA ARG A 119 9.80 -4.04 -11.31
C ARG A 119 8.86 -4.69 -10.31
N TRP A 120 7.60 -4.84 -10.69
CA TRP A 120 6.54 -5.42 -9.89
C TRP A 120 6.37 -6.90 -10.18
N ALA A 121 6.13 -7.69 -9.14
CA ALA A 121 5.55 -9.01 -9.25
C ALA A 121 4.02 -8.93 -9.09
N ALA A 122 3.27 -9.84 -9.70
CA ALA A 122 1.81 -9.89 -9.55
C ALA A 122 1.39 -9.98 -8.08
N GLU A 123 2.13 -10.75 -7.29
CA GLU A 123 1.93 -10.91 -5.85
C GLU A 123 2.02 -9.61 -5.05
N ASP A 124 2.81 -8.64 -5.51
CA ASP A 124 2.98 -7.37 -4.80
C ASP A 124 1.65 -6.64 -4.64
N VAL A 125 0.78 -6.72 -5.67
CA VAL A 125 -0.56 -6.10 -5.64
C VAL A 125 -1.39 -6.61 -4.46
N VAL A 126 -1.29 -7.90 -4.17
CA VAL A 126 -2.02 -8.54 -3.06
C VAL A 126 -1.29 -8.34 -1.74
N ARG A 127 0.01 -8.58 -1.70
CA ARG A 127 0.81 -8.54 -0.47
C ARG A 127 0.78 -7.17 0.22
N ILE A 128 0.82 -6.07 -0.55
CA ILE A 128 0.78 -4.71 0.02
C ILE A 128 -0.61 -4.25 0.46
N ARG A 129 -1.67 -4.98 0.10
CA ARG A 129 -3.06 -4.61 0.39
C ARG A 129 -3.37 -4.60 1.89
N SER A 130 -2.76 -5.48 2.66
CA SER A 130 -2.99 -5.62 4.10
C SER A 130 -2.81 -4.32 4.88
N HIS A 131 -1.95 -3.41 4.43
CA HIS A 131 -1.76 -2.09 5.04
C HIS A 131 -3.01 -1.22 5.05
N ALA A 132 -3.86 -1.34 4.03
CA ALA A 132 -5.13 -0.62 4.00
C ALA A 132 -6.20 -1.28 4.87
N LEU A 133 -6.12 -2.60 5.03
CA LEU A 133 -7.12 -3.40 5.73
C LEU A 133 -6.97 -3.38 7.26
N VAL A 134 -5.83 -2.96 7.78
CA VAL A 134 -5.52 -2.95 9.24
C VAL A 134 -5.66 -1.57 9.88
N LYS A 135 -6.21 -0.59 9.19
CA LYS A 135 -6.35 0.79 9.72
C LYS A 135 -7.14 0.88 11.02
N ASN A 136 -8.11 0.00 11.21
CA ASN A 136 -8.92 -0.07 12.43
C ASN A 136 -8.27 -0.89 13.56
N ALA A 137 -7.20 -1.64 13.31
CA ALA A 137 -6.58 -2.51 14.32
C ALA A 137 -6.20 -1.74 15.59
N VAL A 138 -5.62 -0.54 15.45
CA VAL A 138 -5.27 0.31 16.58
C VAL A 138 -6.51 0.72 17.38
N SER A 139 -7.60 1.13 16.70
CA SER A 139 -8.83 1.54 17.37
C SER A 139 -9.51 0.38 18.09
N GLU A 140 -9.44 -0.82 17.53
CA GLU A 140 -9.97 -2.04 18.16
C GLU A 140 -9.15 -2.45 19.38
N LEU A 141 -7.83 -2.36 19.35
CA LEU A 141 -6.98 -2.63 20.52
C LEU A 141 -7.23 -1.62 21.64
N VAL A 142 -7.33 -0.33 21.31
CA VAL A 142 -7.64 0.73 22.30
C VAL A 142 -9.02 0.49 22.90
N ARG A 143 -10.00 0.10 22.08
CA ARG A 143 -11.34 -0.25 22.56
C ARG A 143 -11.33 -1.45 23.50
N ALA A 144 -10.63 -2.52 23.11
CA ALA A 144 -10.50 -3.72 23.93
C ALA A 144 -9.88 -3.41 25.32
N ARG A 145 -8.88 -2.53 25.33
CA ARG A 145 -8.27 -2.06 26.58
C ARG A 145 -9.25 -1.22 27.42
N LEU A 146 -9.99 -0.30 26.80
CA LEU A 146 -11.00 0.51 27.46
C LEU A 146 -12.08 -0.36 28.11
N LEU A 147 -12.60 -1.36 27.38
CA LEU A 147 -13.57 -2.31 27.90
C LEU A 147 -13.07 -3.07 29.12
N ARG A 148 -11.81 -3.48 29.10
CA ARG A 148 -11.18 -4.20 30.22
C ARG A 148 -10.95 -3.31 31.45
N GLU A 149 -10.48 -2.08 31.24
CA GLU A 149 -10.09 -1.18 32.32
C GLU A 149 -11.26 -0.36 32.89
N ALA A 150 -12.22 0.03 32.06
CA ALA A 150 -13.31 0.95 32.43
C ALA A 150 -14.73 0.41 32.15
N GLY A 151 -14.84 -0.77 31.55
CA GLY A 151 -16.10 -1.46 31.33
C GLY A 151 -16.93 -0.93 30.14
N PRO A 152 -18.10 -1.57 29.87
CA PRO A 152 -18.91 -1.28 28.70
C PRO A 152 -19.57 0.12 28.74
N GLU A 153 -19.80 0.68 29.92
CA GLU A 153 -20.37 2.02 30.04
C GLU A 153 -19.42 3.10 29.48
N ALA A 154 -18.10 2.94 29.71
CA ALA A 154 -17.10 3.83 29.13
C ALA A 154 -17.01 3.68 27.60
N ASP A 155 -17.16 2.47 27.06
CA ASP A 155 -17.20 2.26 25.60
C ASP A 155 -18.47 2.89 24.97
N ALA A 156 -19.58 2.91 25.70
CA ALA A 156 -20.83 3.53 25.25
C ALA A 156 -20.72 5.06 25.07
N LEU A 157 -19.77 5.72 25.73
CA LEU A 157 -19.51 7.16 25.56
C LEU A 157 -18.82 7.49 24.24
N ARG A 158 -18.30 6.50 23.52
CA ARG A 158 -17.74 6.70 22.19
C ARG A 158 -18.87 7.09 21.23
N GLN A 159 -18.50 7.93 20.23
CA GLN A 159 -19.48 8.36 19.23
C GLN A 159 -20.23 7.17 18.62
N PRO A 160 -21.58 7.23 18.57
CA PRO A 160 -22.36 6.20 17.91
C PRO A 160 -21.97 6.09 16.44
N LEU A 161 -21.99 4.87 15.89
CA LEU A 161 -21.85 4.67 14.45
C LEU A 161 -23.15 5.04 13.76
N GLU A 162 -23.03 5.67 12.60
CA GLU A 162 -24.16 5.87 11.71
C GLU A 162 -23.91 5.11 10.39
N PRO A 163 -24.79 4.19 10.02
CA PRO A 163 -25.96 3.71 10.77
C PRO A 163 -25.58 2.97 12.07
N PRO A 164 -26.51 2.87 13.04
CA PRO A 164 -26.24 2.17 14.29
C PRO A 164 -25.88 0.71 14.03
N VAL A 165 -24.73 0.28 14.51
CA VAL A 165 -24.26 -1.10 14.41
C VAL A 165 -23.99 -1.63 15.80
N ALA A 166 -24.56 -2.79 16.11
CA ALA A 166 -24.23 -3.50 17.35
C ALA A 166 -22.74 -3.88 17.33
N ARG A 167 -22.03 -3.48 18.37
CA ARG A 167 -20.60 -3.80 18.55
C ARG A 167 -20.47 -4.85 19.63
N PRO A 168 -20.30 -6.14 19.30
CA PRO A 168 -20.05 -7.15 20.32
C PRO A 168 -18.74 -6.79 21.05
N ALA A 169 -18.70 -7.03 22.35
CA ALA A 169 -17.48 -6.98 23.10
C ALA A 169 -16.57 -8.11 22.58
N PRO A 170 -15.27 -7.89 22.37
CA PRO A 170 -14.34 -8.96 22.00
C PRO A 170 -14.30 -10.00 23.13
N GLU A 171 -14.51 -11.27 22.79
CA GLU A 171 -14.48 -12.39 23.77
C GLU A 171 -13.09 -12.54 24.40
N ALA A 172 -12.05 -12.21 23.65
CA ALA A 172 -10.67 -12.13 24.14
C ALA A 172 -9.95 -11.01 23.45
N ALA A 173 -9.66 -9.94 24.20
CA ALA A 173 -8.73 -8.92 23.72
C ALA A 173 -7.31 -9.32 24.11
N PRO A 174 -6.38 -9.44 23.15
CA PRO A 174 -5.00 -9.69 23.50
C PRO A 174 -4.47 -8.54 24.37
N ASP A 175 -3.77 -8.87 25.45
CA ASP A 175 -3.05 -7.87 26.22
C ASP A 175 -1.77 -7.50 25.49
N LEU A 176 -1.90 -6.52 24.61
CA LEU A 176 -0.77 -6.02 23.83
C LEU A 176 -0.18 -4.80 24.53
N PRO A 177 1.14 -4.73 24.67
CA PRO A 177 1.81 -3.55 25.20
C PRO A 177 1.63 -2.36 24.25
N LEU A 178 1.73 -1.14 24.77
CA LEU A 178 1.58 0.09 23.98
C LEU A 178 2.56 0.16 22.81
N GLU A 179 3.74 -0.39 22.96
CA GLU A 179 4.77 -0.47 21.91
C GLU A 179 4.30 -1.30 20.70
N ALA A 180 3.46 -2.31 20.91
CA ALA A 180 2.85 -3.06 19.81
C ALA A 180 1.83 -2.22 19.05
N VAL A 181 1.08 -1.35 19.74
CA VAL A 181 0.15 -0.40 19.13
C VAL A 181 0.92 0.63 18.30
N ASP A 182 2.03 1.13 18.82
CA ASP A 182 2.88 2.08 18.10
C ASP A 182 3.55 1.44 16.88
N ALA A 183 3.97 0.18 16.98
CA ALA A 183 4.46 -0.58 15.83
C ALA A 183 3.39 -0.73 14.73
N LEU A 184 2.13 -1.00 15.08
CA LEU A 184 1.03 -1.04 14.11
C LEU A 184 0.82 0.32 13.44
N ARG A 185 0.84 1.41 14.22
CA ARG A 185 0.74 2.77 13.69
C ARG A 185 1.88 3.08 12.73
N LEU A 186 3.11 2.75 13.11
CA LEU A 186 4.29 2.97 12.29
C LEU A 186 4.22 2.16 10.98
N GLY A 187 3.82 0.88 11.04
CA GLY A 187 3.68 0.01 9.86
C GLY A 187 2.65 0.53 8.85
N THR A 188 1.62 1.25 9.33
CA THR A 188 0.58 1.85 8.47
C THR A 188 0.81 3.33 8.18
N ALA A 189 1.83 3.94 8.73
CA ALA A 189 2.15 5.36 8.54
C ALA A 189 2.50 5.68 7.08
N GLY A 190 2.29 6.92 6.67
CA GLY A 190 2.81 7.45 5.41
C GLY A 190 4.33 7.48 5.40
N VAL A 191 4.90 7.66 4.23
CA VAL A 191 6.35 7.91 4.10
C VAL A 191 6.59 9.39 4.30
N ALA A 192 7.42 9.74 5.29
CA ALA A 192 7.87 11.10 5.54
C ALA A 192 9.36 11.20 5.15
N PHE A 193 9.69 12.23 4.40
CA PHE A 193 11.09 12.52 4.05
C PHE A 193 11.63 13.65 4.95
N PRO A 194 12.92 13.61 5.31
CA PRO A 194 13.55 14.69 6.06
C PRO A 194 13.44 16.02 5.30
N PRO A 195 13.19 17.15 6.01
CA PRO A 195 13.05 18.47 5.38
C PRO A 195 14.24 18.88 4.51
N GLU A 196 15.45 18.50 4.88
CA GLU A 196 16.67 18.76 4.13
C GLU A 196 16.71 18.06 2.76
N ARG A 197 16.12 16.87 2.64
CA ARG A 197 15.97 16.20 1.34
C ARG A 197 14.94 16.89 0.48
N LEU A 198 13.86 17.39 1.07
CA LEU A 198 12.83 18.14 0.33
C LEU A 198 13.37 19.50 -0.11
N ALA A 199 14.17 20.18 0.72
CA ALA A 199 14.79 21.46 0.38
C ALA A 199 15.74 21.30 -0.82
N ALA A 200 16.64 20.31 -0.79
CA ALA A 200 17.55 20.02 -1.89
C ALA A 200 16.85 19.63 -3.19
N ALA A 201 15.60 19.21 -3.12
CA ALA A 201 14.78 18.87 -4.29
C ALA A 201 14.09 20.09 -4.93
N LEU A 202 14.07 21.23 -4.24
CA LEU A 202 13.43 22.49 -4.69
C LEU A 202 14.44 23.51 -5.26
N GLU A 203 15.75 23.30 -5.03
CA GLU A 203 16.84 24.06 -5.64
C GLU A 203 17.19 23.52 -7.04
#